data_b61d86aa8c21866f673d441477743f29
#
_entry.id   b61d86aa8c21866f673d441477743f29
#
_cell.length_a   1.000
_cell.length_b   1.000
_cell.length_c   1.000
_cell.angle_alpha   90.00
_cell.angle_beta   90.00
_cell.angle_gamma   90.00
#
_symmetry.space_group_name_H-M   'P 1'
#
loop_
_entity.id
_entity.type
_entity.pdbx_description
1 polymer ?
#
loop_
_entity_poly.entity_id
_entity_poly.type
_entity_poly.pdbx_seq_one_letter_code
_entity_poly.pdbx_strand_id
1 'polypeptide(L)'
;YGYVENIKVGNMPLYKVLDPNKENAANIELSCDQSGIGFTPIIGVDFKTGKWNFSAKYEFKTRIRLKNKAVNQAPSISALPDNLSRQMVGTLTQVFTNKGMTPEKAQAAAANTTQAVLTNGDVVKTMAGLKTEFDAKLEEAIGEYEDGKKIAGDIPAYLALGVGYSPVNVVRVNVGFHWFDDKHATSYNNRQEKLKRGTLEYNAGVEVDVNKKITLSTGWQNTNYGLPDENLDTPASKRYMDDKSFVVGSNSVAFGGVYHINKKMDLNVAYFHTFYQHKKTSEKVQLSAEKSINYSSDYTRNNNVFAVGLDINF
;
A
#
# COMPACT_ATOMS: atom_id res chain seq x y z
N TYR A 1 1.95 -10.33 1.56
CA TYR A 1 2.52 -9.01 1.25
C TYR A 1 3.99 -8.99 1.62
N GLY A 2 4.86 -8.50 0.74
CA GLY A 2 6.29 -8.33 0.96
C GLY A 2 6.74 -6.90 0.66
N TYR A 3 7.60 -6.34 1.51
CA TYR A 3 8.12 -4.98 1.38
C TYR A 3 9.57 -4.92 1.90
N VAL A 4 10.42 -4.23 1.15
CA VAL A 4 11.83 -3.98 1.52
C VAL A 4 12.13 -2.50 1.27
N GLU A 5 12.68 -1.83 2.28
CA GLU A 5 13.10 -0.43 2.19
C GLU A 5 14.52 -0.24 2.71
N ASN A 6 15.33 0.51 1.94
CA ASN A 6 16.68 0.94 2.30
C ASN A 6 16.67 2.37 2.80
N ILE A 7 16.96 2.57 4.08
CA ILE A 7 16.99 3.89 4.70
C ILE A 7 18.43 4.44 4.72
N LYS A 8 18.57 5.71 4.34
CA LYS A 8 19.87 6.42 4.34
C LYS A 8 19.79 7.69 5.19
N VAL A 9 20.93 8.01 5.80
CA VAL A 9 21.16 9.29 6.49
C VAL A 9 22.29 10.00 5.73
N GLY A 10 21.94 11.06 5.03
CA GLY A 10 22.84 11.68 4.05
C GLY A 10 23.18 10.69 2.93
N ASN A 11 24.46 10.50 2.65
CA ASN A 11 24.96 9.54 1.66
C ASN A 11 25.27 8.16 2.26
N MET A 12 25.15 7.99 3.57
CA MET A 12 25.49 6.77 4.27
C MET A 12 24.23 5.97 4.59
N PRO A 13 24.18 4.66 4.25
CA PRO A 13 23.09 3.80 4.69
C PRO A 13 22.95 3.82 6.21
N LEU A 14 21.71 3.87 6.72
CA LEU A 14 21.41 3.96 8.14
C LEU A 14 22.06 2.82 8.96
N TYR A 15 22.17 1.62 8.39
CA TYR A 15 22.82 0.50 9.07
C TYR A 15 24.28 0.77 9.43
N LYS A 16 25.02 1.49 8.57
CA LYS A 16 26.42 1.87 8.86
C LYS A 16 26.55 2.89 9.97
N VAL A 17 25.48 3.67 10.18
CA VAL A 17 25.42 4.61 11.32
C VAL A 17 25.02 3.88 12.60
N LEU A 18 24.10 2.91 12.51
CA LEU A 18 23.60 2.16 13.66
C LEU A 18 24.50 1.00 14.06
N ASP A 19 25.00 0.23 13.10
CA ASP A 19 25.94 -0.87 13.31
C ASP A 19 26.81 -1.08 12.05
N PRO A 20 28.06 -0.59 12.04
CA PRO A 20 28.96 -0.72 10.89
C PRO A 20 29.27 -2.16 10.48
N ASN A 21 29.05 -3.13 11.38
CA ASN A 21 29.36 -4.55 11.15
C ASN A 21 28.14 -5.34 10.64
N LYS A 22 26.96 -4.71 10.53
CA LYS A 22 25.73 -5.36 10.05
C LYS A 22 25.25 -4.72 8.75
N GLU A 23 25.28 -5.46 7.66
CA GLU A 23 24.88 -4.96 6.34
C GLU A 23 23.36 -4.63 6.22
N ASN A 24 22.51 -5.23 7.06
CA ASN A 24 21.06 -5.16 6.93
C ASN A 24 20.32 -4.53 8.14
N ALA A 25 21.05 -3.92 9.09
CA ALA A 25 20.42 -3.38 10.30
C ALA A 25 19.50 -2.16 10.07
N ALA A 26 19.50 -1.61 8.85
CA ALA A 26 18.72 -0.46 8.48
C ALA A 26 17.68 -0.72 7.38
N ASN A 27 17.55 -1.96 6.93
CA ASN A 27 16.53 -2.33 5.98
C ASN A 27 15.25 -2.71 6.73
N ILE A 28 14.14 -2.21 6.28
CA ILE A 28 12.84 -2.73 6.69
C ILE A 28 12.51 -3.85 5.72
N GLU A 29 12.44 -5.06 6.24
CA GLU A 29 12.03 -6.24 5.50
C GLU A 29 10.73 -6.76 6.10
N LEU A 30 9.70 -6.84 5.29
CA LEU A 30 8.37 -7.23 5.72
C LEU A 30 7.86 -8.35 4.82
N SER A 31 7.61 -9.52 5.43
CA SER A 31 6.89 -10.62 4.81
C SER A 31 5.76 -11.04 5.74
N CYS A 32 4.52 -10.90 5.29
CA CYS A 32 3.35 -11.18 6.11
C CYS A 32 2.27 -11.91 5.33
N ASP A 33 1.89 -13.08 5.84
CA ASP A 33 0.69 -13.79 5.44
C ASP A 33 -0.47 -13.38 6.36
N GLN A 34 -1.59 -13.02 5.78
CA GLN A 34 -2.79 -12.66 6.53
C GLN A 34 -3.90 -13.66 6.23
N SER A 35 -4.52 -14.19 7.26
CA SER A 35 -5.63 -15.13 7.12
C SER A 35 -6.81 -14.74 8.00
N GLY A 36 -8.03 -14.93 7.47
CA GLY A 36 -9.26 -14.67 8.19
C GLY A 36 -10.45 -15.32 7.49
N ILE A 37 -11.55 -15.43 8.20
CA ILE A 37 -12.81 -15.98 7.70
C ILE A 37 -13.90 -14.95 7.93
N GLY A 38 -14.76 -14.77 6.93
CA GLY A 38 -15.94 -13.95 6.98
C GLY A 38 -17.11 -14.59 6.27
N PHE A 39 -18.31 -14.11 6.54
CA PHE A 39 -19.56 -14.53 5.91
C PHE A 39 -20.22 -13.31 5.26
N THR A 40 -20.49 -13.41 3.95
CA THR A 40 -21.13 -12.37 3.16
C THR A 40 -22.48 -12.86 2.64
N PRO A 41 -23.62 -12.42 3.23
CA PRO A 41 -24.91 -12.60 2.60
C PRO A 41 -24.98 -11.83 1.28
N ILE A 42 -25.58 -12.44 0.27
CA ILE A 42 -25.77 -11.83 -1.05
C ILE A 42 -27.22 -12.01 -1.45
N ILE A 43 -27.85 -10.92 -1.91
CA ILE A 43 -29.17 -10.94 -2.53
C ILE A 43 -29.07 -10.34 -3.92
N GLY A 44 -29.80 -10.89 -4.87
CA GLY A 44 -29.82 -10.38 -6.23
C GLY A 44 -31.12 -10.68 -6.92
N VAL A 45 -31.43 -9.84 -7.90
CA VAL A 45 -32.56 -9.99 -8.79
C VAL A 45 -32.13 -9.70 -10.23
N ASP A 46 -32.62 -10.51 -11.15
CA ASP A 46 -32.50 -10.32 -12.58
C ASP A 46 -33.89 -10.39 -13.21
N PHE A 47 -34.23 -9.39 -13.99
CA PHE A 47 -35.56 -9.27 -14.62
C PHE A 47 -35.41 -8.95 -16.10
N LYS A 48 -35.90 -9.85 -16.94
CA LYS A 48 -35.90 -9.70 -18.40
C LYS A 48 -37.28 -9.46 -18.93
N THR A 49 -37.44 -8.42 -19.74
CA THR A 49 -38.70 -8.10 -20.42
C THR A 49 -38.44 -7.60 -21.84
N GLY A 50 -38.93 -8.30 -22.85
CA GLY A 50 -38.68 -7.99 -24.25
C GLY A 50 -37.18 -7.95 -24.57
N LYS A 51 -36.70 -6.77 -24.98
CA LYS A 51 -35.30 -6.50 -25.31
C LYS A 51 -34.48 -5.97 -24.15
N TRP A 52 -35.06 -5.81 -22.97
CA TRP A 52 -34.47 -5.23 -21.80
C TRP A 52 -34.13 -6.30 -20.76
N ASN A 53 -33.02 -6.11 -20.08
CA ASN A 53 -32.65 -6.83 -18.87
C ASN A 53 -32.27 -5.84 -17.79
N PHE A 54 -32.79 -6.03 -16.57
CA PHE A 54 -32.49 -5.23 -15.39
C PHE A 54 -31.93 -6.14 -14.31
N SER A 55 -30.82 -5.76 -13.73
CA SER A 55 -30.22 -6.53 -12.64
C SER A 55 -29.87 -5.63 -11.46
N ALA A 56 -30.02 -6.18 -10.27
CA ALA A 56 -29.56 -5.56 -9.05
C ALA A 56 -28.97 -6.64 -8.13
N LYS A 57 -27.84 -6.35 -7.51
CA LYS A 57 -27.19 -7.23 -6.53
C LYS A 57 -26.72 -6.40 -5.35
N TYR A 58 -26.94 -6.91 -4.14
CA TYR A 58 -26.42 -6.32 -2.91
C TYR A 58 -25.66 -7.38 -2.11
N GLU A 59 -24.43 -7.09 -1.79
CA GLU A 59 -23.59 -7.88 -0.90
C GLU A 59 -23.43 -7.12 0.42
N PHE A 60 -23.78 -7.79 1.52
CA PHE A 60 -23.65 -7.19 2.84
C PHE A 60 -22.18 -7.07 3.24
N LYS A 61 -21.88 -6.07 4.07
CA LYS A 61 -20.56 -5.91 4.64
C LYS A 61 -20.12 -7.18 5.37
N THR A 62 -18.92 -7.66 5.06
CA THR A 62 -18.33 -8.81 5.73
C THR A 62 -17.31 -8.35 6.76
N ARG A 63 -17.52 -8.70 8.00
CA ARG A 63 -16.55 -8.46 9.07
C ARG A 63 -15.50 -9.54 9.07
N ILE A 64 -14.24 -9.14 8.91
CA ILE A 64 -13.11 -10.07 8.95
C ILE A 64 -12.09 -9.58 9.97
N ARG A 65 -11.57 -10.51 10.75
CA ARG A 65 -10.40 -10.31 11.60
C ARG A 65 -9.26 -11.12 11.02
N LEU A 66 -8.32 -10.42 10.38
CA LEU A 66 -7.14 -11.00 9.80
C LEU A 66 -6.12 -11.27 10.91
N LYS A 67 -5.59 -12.48 10.96
CA LYS A 67 -4.46 -12.83 11.82
C LYS A 67 -3.19 -12.83 10.98
N ASN A 68 -2.20 -12.11 11.46
CA ASN A 68 -0.89 -12.03 10.83
C ASN A 68 -0.04 -13.25 11.17
N LYS A 69 0.69 -13.71 10.17
CA LYS A 69 1.86 -14.57 10.30
C LYS A 69 2.98 -13.87 9.55
N ALA A 70 3.87 -13.22 10.31
CA ALA A 70 4.86 -12.33 9.73
C ALA A 70 6.28 -12.73 10.11
N VAL A 71 7.22 -12.50 9.17
CA VAL A 71 8.65 -12.48 9.43
C VAL A 71 9.11 -11.08 9.04
N ASN A 72 9.37 -10.25 10.06
CA ASN A 72 9.73 -8.85 9.85
C ASN A 72 11.14 -8.61 10.37
N GLN A 73 11.92 -7.90 9.58
CA GLN A 73 13.21 -7.37 9.99
C GLN A 73 13.12 -5.84 9.94
N ALA A 74 13.41 -5.23 11.07
CA ALA A 74 13.38 -3.78 11.20
C ALA A 74 14.69 -3.27 11.85
N PRO A 75 15.12 -2.05 11.52
CA PRO A 75 16.28 -1.46 12.17
C PRO A 75 16.00 -1.23 13.66
N SER A 76 17.04 -1.34 14.46
CA SER A 76 17.01 -1.02 15.88
C SER A 76 18.06 0.03 16.19
N ILE A 77 17.67 1.04 16.96
CA ILE A 77 18.62 2.05 17.44
C ILE A 77 19.20 1.71 18.82
N SER A 78 18.92 0.53 19.35
CA SER A 78 19.44 0.12 20.67
C SER A 78 20.99 0.08 20.73
N ALA A 79 21.65 -0.19 19.60
CA ALA A 79 23.11 -0.17 19.51
C ALA A 79 23.70 1.24 19.24
N LEU A 80 22.86 2.27 19.06
CA LEU A 80 23.32 3.61 18.72
C LEU A 80 24.22 4.23 19.82
N PRO A 81 23.94 4.10 21.12
CA PRO A 81 24.84 4.62 22.16
C PRO A 81 26.23 4.01 22.11
N ASP A 82 26.33 2.67 21.92
CA ASP A 82 27.60 1.98 21.85
C ASP A 82 28.40 2.35 20.59
N ASN A 83 27.71 2.53 19.46
CA ASN A 83 28.35 2.94 18.21
C ASN A 83 28.86 4.37 18.29
N LEU A 84 28.08 5.28 18.86
CA LEU A 84 28.52 6.66 19.13
C LEU A 84 29.70 6.68 20.07
N SER A 85 29.67 5.88 21.14
CA SER A 85 30.80 5.75 22.08
C SER A 85 32.06 5.37 21.37
N ARG A 86 32.03 4.30 20.56
CA ARG A 86 33.21 3.82 19.80
C ARG A 86 33.76 4.88 18.84
N GLN A 87 32.87 5.56 18.09
CA GLN A 87 33.27 6.60 17.15
C GLN A 87 33.89 7.82 17.87
N MET A 88 33.24 8.26 18.97
CA MET A 88 33.76 9.37 19.77
C MET A 88 35.11 9.06 20.37
N VAL A 89 35.30 7.88 20.97
CA VAL A 89 36.60 7.46 21.51
C VAL A 89 37.66 7.44 20.41
N GLY A 90 37.37 6.88 19.24
CA GLY A 90 38.31 6.86 18.11
C GLY A 90 38.71 8.27 17.66
N THR A 91 37.73 9.14 17.45
CA THR A 91 37.99 10.52 16.99
C THR A 91 38.74 11.33 18.04
N LEU A 92 38.34 11.27 19.31
CA LEU A 92 39.00 12.01 20.39
C LEU A 92 40.40 11.49 20.63
N THR A 93 40.67 10.18 20.52
CA THR A 93 42.01 9.61 20.62
C THR A 93 42.91 10.23 19.56
N GLN A 94 42.48 10.33 18.32
CA GLN A 94 43.29 10.98 17.26
C GLN A 94 43.52 12.47 17.58
N VAL A 95 42.51 13.20 18.03
CA VAL A 95 42.65 14.60 18.39
C VAL A 95 43.64 14.79 19.54
N PHE A 96 43.59 13.96 20.58
CA PHE A 96 44.49 14.06 21.73
C PHE A 96 45.91 13.62 21.37
N THR A 97 46.08 12.60 20.53
CA THR A 97 47.42 12.18 20.01
C THR A 97 48.04 13.31 19.18
N ASN A 98 47.27 13.95 18.30
CA ASN A 98 47.73 15.08 17.51
C ASN A 98 48.09 16.30 18.36
N LYS A 99 47.55 16.40 19.59
CA LYS A 99 47.93 17.41 20.58
C LYS A 99 49.12 17.02 21.44
N GLY A 100 49.81 15.92 21.13
CA GLY A 100 51.05 15.48 21.78
C GLY A 100 50.87 14.54 22.98
N MET A 101 49.67 13.96 23.18
CA MET A 101 49.53 12.89 24.18
C MET A 101 50.10 11.57 23.67
N THR A 102 50.61 10.75 24.58
CA THR A 102 50.94 9.36 24.20
C THR A 102 49.66 8.59 23.85
N PRO A 103 49.72 7.59 22.97
CA PRO A 103 48.49 6.86 22.53
C PRO A 103 47.67 6.31 23.69
N GLU A 104 48.30 5.77 24.74
CA GLU A 104 47.60 5.22 25.90
C GLU A 104 46.86 6.30 26.69
N LYS A 105 47.53 7.46 26.93
CA LYS A 105 46.92 8.59 27.62
C LYS A 105 45.79 9.23 26.79
N ALA A 106 46.00 9.32 25.48
CA ALA A 106 44.99 9.83 24.55
C ALA A 106 43.72 8.96 24.55
N GLN A 107 43.87 7.63 24.51
CA GLN A 107 42.77 6.68 24.56
C GLN A 107 42.01 6.75 25.89
N ALA A 108 42.70 6.79 27.02
CA ALA A 108 42.09 6.90 28.33
C ALA A 108 41.32 8.23 28.50
N ALA A 109 41.90 9.35 28.06
CA ALA A 109 41.26 10.65 28.07
C ALA A 109 40.05 10.70 27.18
N ALA A 110 40.14 10.09 25.98
CA ALA A 110 39.02 9.98 25.04
C ALA A 110 37.86 9.15 25.63
N ALA A 111 38.15 8.01 26.23
CA ALA A 111 37.14 7.18 26.90
C ALA A 111 36.42 7.92 28.02
N ASN A 112 37.18 8.58 28.92
CA ASN A 112 36.61 9.36 30.03
C ASN A 112 35.74 10.53 29.54
N THR A 113 36.20 11.26 28.52
CA THR A 113 35.44 12.36 27.92
C THR A 113 34.15 11.84 27.27
N THR A 114 34.23 10.75 26.52
CA THR A 114 33.05 10.12 25.89
C THR A 114 32.04 9.65 26.95
N GLN A 115 32.51 9.00 28.01
CA GLN A 115 31.66 8.57 29.11
C GLN A 115 30.96 9.74 29.74
N ALA A 116 31.67 10.83 30.05
CA ALA A 116 31.07 12.04 30.63
C ALA A 116 29.99 12.68 29.73
N VAL A 117 30.21 12.67 28.40
CA VAL A 117 29.20 13.17 27.45
C VAL A 117 27.98 12.25 27.38
N LEU A 118 28.18 10.95 27.26
CA LEU A 118 27.06 10.00 27.10
C LEU A 118 26.24 9.81 28.39
N THR A 119 26.83 10.08 29.57
CA THR A 119 26.11 10.05 30.85
C THR A 119 25.54 11.41 31.26
N ASN A 120 25.77 12.44 30.46
CA ASN A 120 25.13 13.77 30.70
C ASN A 120 23.60 13.62 30.58
N GLY A 121 22.88 14.17 31.56
CA GLY A 121 21.45 14.04 31.68
C GLY A 121 20.66 14.52 30.45
N ASP A 122 21.12 15.60 29.80
CA ASP A 122 20.48 16.14 28.59
C ASP A 122 20.72 15.21 27.39
N VAL A 123 21.90 14.62 27.26
CA VAL A 123 22.23 13.64 26.21
C VAL A 123 21.39 12.37 26.38
N VAL A 124 21.32 11.84 27.60
CA VAL A 124 20.49 10.67 27.94
C VAL A 124 19.01 10.93 27.59
N LYS A 125 18.49 12.10 27.97
CA LYS A 125 17.12 12.48 27.68
C LYS A 125 16.86 12.62 26.16
N THR A 126 17.81 13.22 25.45
CA THR A 126 17.72 13.37 23.98
C THR A 126 17.73 11.99 23.29
N MET A 127 18.61 11.08 23.71
CA MET A 127 18.67 9.73 23.16
C MET A 127 17.40 8.93 23.43
N ALA A 128 16.82 9.06 24.64
CA ALA A 128 15.54 8.43 24.97
C ALA A 128 14.40 8.99 24.11
N GLY A 129 14.39 10.30 23.88
CA GLY A 129 13.44 10.96 22.98
C GLY A 129 13.54 10.46 21.54
N LEU A 130 14.76 10.37 21.01
CA LEU A 130 15.03 9.83 19.66
C LEU A 130 14.57 8.39 19.54
N LYS A 131 14.82 7.57 20.58
CA LYS A 131 14.35 6.18 20.58
C LYS A 131 12.81 6.12 20.52
N THR A 132 12.13 6.89 21.34
CA THR A 132 10.67 6.93 21.37
C THR A 132 10.09 7.37 20.03
N GLU A 133 10.66 8.40 19.41
CA GLU A 133 10.22 8.87 18.10
C GLU A 133 10.48 7.84 17.00
N PHE A 134 11.64 7.19 17.04
CA PHE A 134 11.98 6.13 16.08
C PHE A 134 11.03 4.92 16.20
N ASP A 135 10.79 4.45 17.43
CA ASP A 135 9.90 3.31 17.67
C ASP A 135 8.46 3.65 17.25
N ALA A 136 7.99 4.88 17.48
CA ALA A 136 6.67 5.34 17.02
C ALA A 136 6.55 5.37 15.49
N LYS A 137 7.58 5.86 14.80
CA LYS A 137 7.62 5.85 13.32
C LYS A 137 7.72 4.45 12.74
N LEU A 138 8.43 3.56 13.41
CA LEU A 138 8.52 2.16 13.02
C LEU A 138 7.18 1.46 13.18
N GLU A 139 6.48 1.67 14.31
CA GLU A 139 5.12 1.17 14.53
C GLU A 139 4.13 1.71 13.47
N GLU A 140 4.22 3.00 13.11
CA GLU A 140 3.42 3.57 12.03
C GLU A 140 3.70 2.87 10.69
N ALA A 141 4.97 2.53 10.43
CA ALA A 141 5.39 1.96 9.17
C ALA A 141 5.01 0.48 9.01
N ILE A 142 5.20 -0.34 10.04
CA ILE A 142 5.06 -1.80 9.94
C ILE A 142 4.15 -2.43 11.00
N GLY A 143 3.62 -1.65 11.94
CA GLY A 143 2.80 -2.17 13.06
C GLY A 143 1.51 -2.87 12.61
N GLU A 144 1.00 -2.56 11.41
CA GLU A 144 -0.10 -3.31 10.79
C GLU A 144 0.24 -4.80 10.59
N TYR A 145 1.53 -5.10 10.36
CA TYR A 145 2.03 -6.42 9.98
C TYR A 145 2.80 -7.13 11.10
N GLU A 146 2.60 -6.72 12.34
CA GLU A 146 3.21 -7.37 13.51
C GLU A 146 2.77 -8.83 13.60
N ASP A 147 3.71 -9.75 13.90
CA ASP A 147 3.42 -11.18 13.98
C ASP A 147 2.41 -11.50 15.08
N GLY A 148 1.44 -12.36 14.76
CA GLY A 148 0.36 -12.76 15.67
C GLY A 148 -0.73 -11.71 15.91
N LYS A 149 -0.55 -10.46 15.45
CA LYS A 149 -1.54 -9.38 15.58
C LYS A 149 -2.81 -9.70 14.80
N LYS A 150 -3.93 -9.33 15.38
CA LYS A 150 -5.24 -9.41 14.72
C LYS A 150 -5.67 -8.02 14.31
N ILE A 151 -5.90 -7.83 13.04
CA ILE A 151 -6.32 -6.54 12.48
C ILE A 151 -7.70 -6.64 11.83
N ALA A 152 -8.37 -5.50 11.70
CA ALA A 152 -9.60 -5.42 10.93
C ALA A 152 -9.26 -5.36 9.43
N GLY A 153 -9.96 -6.19 8.64
CA GLY A 153 -9.87 -6.22 7.19
C GLY A 153 -11.26 -6.48 6.61
N ASP A 154 -12.24 -5.64 6.99
CA ASP A 154 -13.61 -5.82 6.55
C ASP A 154 -13.72 -5.68 5.02
N ILE A 155 -14.58 -6.50 4.40
CA ILE A 155 -14.99 -6.31 3.01
C ILE A 155 -16.18 -5.36 3.01
N PRO A 156 -16.17 -4.27 2.21
CA PRO A 156 -17.26 -3.30 2.16
C PRO A 156 -18.57 -3.93 1.67
N ALA A 157 -19.68 -3.33 2.04
CA ALA A 157 -20.94 -3.62 1.37
C ALA A 157 -20.85 -3.17 -0.09
N TYR A 158 -21.51 -3.88 -0.97
CA TYR A 158 -21.46 -3.67 -2.41
C TYR A 158 -22.85 -3.68 -3.02
N LEU A 159 -23.17 -2.64 -3.78
CA LEU A 159 -24.37 -2.53 -4.61
C LEU A 159 -23.97 -2.51 -6.08
N ALA A 160 -24.56 -3.40 -6.87
CA ALA A 160 -24.45 -3.41 -8.31
C ALA A 160 -25.83 -3.22 -8.92
N LEU A 161 -25.92 -2.33 -9.90
CA LEU A 161 -27.10 -2.10 -10.73
C LEU A 161 -26.69 -2.25 -12.20
N GLY A 162 -27.50 -2.94 -13.00
CA GLY A 162 -27.22 -3.17 -14.39
C GLY A 162 -28.46 -3.04 -15.26
N VAL A 163 -28.28 -2.49 -16.46
CA VAL A 163 -29.28 -2.44 -17.51
C VAL A 163 -28.67 -2.97 -18.80
N GLY A 164 -29.29 -4.00 -19.34
CA GLY A 164 -28.97 -4.57 -20.65
C GLY A 164 -30.06 -4.25 -21.66
N TYR A 165 -29.66 -4.03 -22.91
CA TYR A 165 -30.56 -3.81 -24.03
C TYR A 165 -30.09 -4.54 -25.28
N SER A 166 -30.97 -5.32 -25.88
CA SER A 166 -30.68 -6.04 -27.13
C SER A 166 -31.52 -5.44 -28.27
N PRO A 167 -31.00 -4.40 -28.97
CA PRO A 167 -31.72 -3.74 -30.06
C PRO A 167 -32.11 -4.72 -31.17
N VAL A 168 -31.21 -5.61 -31.48
CA VAL A 168 -31.36 -6.74 -32.42
C VAL A 168 -30.78 -8.00 -31.80
N ASN A 169 -31.11 -9.17 -32.34
CA ASN A 169 -30.73 -10.46 -31.74
C ASN A 169 -29.22 -10.70 -31.65
N VAL A 170 -28.44 -10.00 -32.49
CA VAL A 170 -26.98 -10.17 -32.57
C VAL A 170 -26.21 -9.09 -31.84
N VAL A 171 -26.87 -8.09 -31.25
CA VAL A 171 -26.21 -7.00 -30.53
C VAL A 171 -26.77 -6.89 -29.11
N ARG A 172 -25.90 -6.86 -28.14
CA ARG A 172 -26.20 -6.68 -26.73
C ARG A 172 -25.38 -5.48 -26.19
N VAL A 173 -26.04 -4.54 -25.57
CA VAL A 173 -25.43 -3.37 -24.92
C VAL A 173 -25.76 -3.46 -23.45
N ASN A 174 -24.82 -3.12 -22.60
CA ASN A 174 -25.03 -3.04 -21.16
C ASN A 174 -24.41 -1.77 -20.59
N VAL A 175 -25.02 -1.28 -19.53
CA VAL A 175 -24.48 -0.24 -18.65
C VAL A 175 -24.66 -0.68 -17.22
N GLY A 176 -23.71 -0.34 -16.38
CA GLY A 176 -23.74 -0.72 -14.98
C GLY A 176 -23.18 0.35 -14.08
N PHE A 177 -23.60 0.25 -12.85
CA PHE A 177 -23.17 1.08 -11.74
C PHE A 177 -22.85 0.21 -10.55
N HIS A 178 -21.70 0.44 -9.91
CA HIS A 178 -21.29 -0.21 -8.69
C HIS A 178 -21.00 0.84 -7.62
N TRP A 179 -21.40 0.53 -6.40
CA TRP A 179 -21.05 1.30 -5.22
C TRP A 179 -20.50 0.37 -4.15
N PHE A 180 -19.35 0.73 -3.63
CA PHE A 180 -18.70 0.04 -2.52
C PHE A 180 -18.71 0.96 -1.30
N ASP A 181 -19.17 0.48 -0.17
CA ASP A 181 -19.25 1.25 1.07
C ASP A 181 -17.93 1.18 1.86
N ASP A 182 -16.82 1.54 1.20
CA ASP A 182 -15.46 1.47 1.76
C ASP A 182 -15.34 2.28 3.05
N LYS A 183 -16.02 3.42 3.12
CA LYS A 183 -15.99 4.30 4.29
C LYS A 183 -16.45 3.63 5.58
N HIS A 184 -17.31 2.63 5.48
CA HIS A 184 -17.83 1.89 6.63
C HIS A 184 -17.23 0.49 6.78
N ALA A 185 -16.29 0.11 5.93
CA ALA A 185 -15.54 -1.14 6.03
C ALA A 185 -14.28 -0.92 6.89
N THR A 186 -14.33 -1.41 8.12
CA THR A 186 -13.24 -1.17 9.09
C THR A 186 -11.92 -1.77 8.59
N SER A 187 -10.92 -0.94 8.51
CA SER A 187 -9.54 -1.29 8.19
C SER A 187 -8.60 -0.99 9.36
N TYR A 188 -7.34 -1.35 9.25
CA TYR A 188 -6.34 -1.05 10.26
C TYR A 188 -6.28 0.47 10.57
N ASN A 189 -6.22 0.80 11.87
CA ASN A 189 -6.22 2.18 12.38
C ASN A 189 -7.39 3.05 11.87
N ASN A 190 -8.54 2.44 11.56
CA ASN A 190 -9.71 3.13 11.04
C ASN A 190 -9.41 4.05 9.83
N ARG A 191 -8.48 3.63 8.99
CA ARG A 191 -8.00 4.39 7.84
C ARG A 191 -9.13 4.78 6.88
N GLN A 192 -10.17 3.94 6.76
CA GLN A 192 -11.35 4.19 5.95
C GLN A 192 -12.15 5.45 6.34
N GLU A 193 -12.05 5.90 7.60
CA GLU A 193 -12.75 7.11 8.06
C GLU A 193 -12.25 8.38 7.36
N LYS A 194 -11.02 8.36 6.85
CA LYS A 194 -10.45 9.46 6.06
C LYS A 194 -11.11 9.60 4.69
N LEU A 195 -11.80 8.58 4.17
CA LEU A 195 -12.50 8.65 2.89
C LEU A 195 -13.69 9.63 2.96
N LYS A 196 -13.91 10.40 1.91
CA LYS A 196 -15.09 11.28 1.78
C LYS A 196 -16.37 10.47 1.60
N ARG A 197 -16.29 9.40 0.83
CA ARG A 197 -17.36 8.47 0.45
C ARG A 197 -16.81 7.13 0.03
N GLY A 198 -17.68 6.17 -0.21
CA GLY A 198 -17.34 4.91 -0.84
C GLY A 198 -16.93 5.05 -2.31
N THR A 199 -16.41 3.98 -2.88
CA THR A 199 -16.00 3.90 -4.28
C THR A 199 -17.21 3.80 -5.19
N LEU A 200 -17.15 4.50 -6.32
CA LEU A 200 -18.14 4.44 -7.40
C LEU A 200 -17.46 3.89 -8.66
N GLU A 201 -18.15 2.97 -9.32
CA GLU A 201 -17.74 2.47 -10.63
C GLU A 201 -18.90 2.61 -11.62
N TYR A 202 -18.55 3.03 -12.82
CA TYR A 202 -19.45 3.09 -13.96
C TYR A 202 -18.87 2.21 -15.06
N ASN A 203 -19.72 1.41 -15.68
CA ASN A 203 -19.26 0.57 -16.79
C ASN A 203 -20.28 0.60 -17.93
N ALA A 204 -19.77 0.37 -19.13
CA ALA A 204 -20.56 0.18 -20.33
C ALA A 204 -19.87 -0.85 -21.22
N GLY A 205 -20.66 -1.66 -21.91
CA GLY A 205 -20.14 -2.67 -22.79
C GLY A 205 -21.07 -2.95 -23.98
N VAL A 206 -20.50 -3.46 -25.02
CA VAL A 206 -21.23 -3.95 -26.20
C VAL A 206 -20.67 -5.31 -26.60
N GLU A 207 -21.57 -6.18 -27.00
CA GLU A 207 -21.29 -7.51 -27.48
C GLU A 207 -22.02 -7.73 -28.80
N VAL A 208 -21.36 -8.33 -29.78
CA VAL A 208 -21.86 -8.56 -31.13
C VAL A 208 -21.57 -9.98 -31.59
N ASP A 209 -22.62 -10.71 -31.95
CA ASP A 209 -22.48 -11.99 -32.63
C ASP A 209 -22.15 -11.73 -34.09
N VAL A 210 -20.87 -11.80 -34.44
CA VAL A 210 -20.38 -11.59 -35.81
C VAL A 210 -20.91 -12.70 -36.75
N ASN A 211 -20.96 -13.91 -36.24
CA ASN A 211 -21.54 -15.07 -36.87
C ASN A 211 -21.89 -16.15 -35.82
N LYS A 212 -22.35 -17.31 -36.24
CA LYS A 212 -22.75 -18.43 -35.37
C LYS A 212 -21.59 -19.01 -34.53
N LYS A 213 -20.34 -18.66 -34.83
CA LYS A 213 -19.15 -19.17 -34.14
C LYS A 213 -18.38 -18.11 -33.38
N ILE A 214 -18.60 -16.84 -33.65
CA ILE A 214 -17.77 -15.77 -33.11
C ILE A 214 -18.65 -14.67 -32.54
N THR A 215 -18.49 -14.40 -31.27
CA THR A 215 -19.00 -13.23 -30.57
C THR A 215 -17.80 -12.34 -30.21
N LEU A 216 -17.87 -11.05 -30.48
CA LEU A 216 -16.89 -10.04 -30.06
C LEU A 216 -17.48 -9.12 -29.02
N SER A 217 -16.68 -8.67 -28.08
CA SER A 217 -17.07 -7.74 -27.05
C SER A 217 -16.04 -6.65 -26.81
N THR A 218 -16.51 -5.49 -26.41
CA THR A 218 -15.66 -4.43 -25.87
C THR A 218 -16.38 -3.72 -24.72
N GLY A 219 -15.61 -3.16 -23.80
CA GLY A 219 -16.16 -2.48 -22.65
C GLY A 219 -15.24 -1.41 -22.11
N TRP A 220 -15.85 -0.54 -21.33
CA TRP A 220 -15.18 0.52 -20.59
C TRP A 220 -15.65 0.52 -19.14
N GLN A 221 -14.75 0.83 -18.23
CA GLN A 221 -15.04 1.02 -16.82
C GLN A 221 -14.27 2.22 -16.27
N ASN A 222 -14.95 3.05 -15.49
CA ASN A 222 -14.35 4.10 -14.68
C ASN A 222 -14.49 3.73 -13.20
N THR A 223 -13.38 3.78 -12.46
CA THR A 223 -13.36 3.59 -11.01
C THR A 223 -12.97 4.90 -10.34
N ASN A 224 -13.82 5.40 -9.46
CA ASN A 224 -13.64 6.65 -8.74
C ASN A 224 -13.71 6.41 -7.22
N TYR A 225 -12.55 6.38 -6.59
CA TYR A 225 -12.43 6.25 -5.14
C TYR A 225 -12.84 7.54 -4.44
N GLY A 226 -13.47 7.42 -3.28
CA GLY A 226 -13.85 8.56 -2.43
C GLY A 226 -12.68 9.15 -1.66
N LEU A 227 -11.56 9.41 -2.31
CA LEU A 227 -10.33 9.85 -1.65
C LEU A 227 -10.50 11.23 -1.00
N PRO A 228 -9.80 11.49 0.13
CA PRO A 228 -9.77 12.80 0.75
C PRO A 228 -9.07 13.83 -0.14
N ASP A 229 -9.37 15.13 0.10
CA ASP A 229 -8.61 16.22 -0.50
C ASP A 229 -7.24 16.32 0.21
N GLU A 230 -6.30 15.58 -0.30
CA GLU A 230 -4.91 15.67 0.11
C GLU A 230 -4.20 16.63 -0.84
N ASN A 231 -3.75 17.75 -0.31
CA ASN A 231 -2.88 18.67 -1.03
C ASN A 231 -1.42 18.29 -0.79
N LEU A 232 -0.53 19.02 -1.46
CA LEU A 232 0.91 18.78 -1.36
C LEU A 232 1.46 18.99 0.06
N ASP A 233 0.77 19.78 0.88
CA ASP A 233 1.19 20.14 2.26
C ASP A 233 0.60 19.19 3.32
N THR A 234 -0.23 18.21 2.91
CA THR A 234 -0.78 17.22 3.85
C THR A 234 0.33 16.33 4.39
N PRO A 235 0.61 16.33 5.70
CA PRO A 235 1.64 15.48 6.30
C PRO A 235 1.42 13.99 5.97
N ALA A 236 2.49 13.24 5.73
CA ALA A 236 2.42 11.82 5.36
C ALA A 236 1.61 11.00 6.36
N SER A 237 1.74 11.26 7.66
CA SER A 237 0.97 10.61 8.74
C SER A 237 -0.55 10.85 8.67
N LYS A 238 -0.97 11.91 7.98
CA LYS A 238 -2.39 12.27 7.81
C LYS A 238 -2.96 11.85 6.45
N ARG A 239 -2.14 11.36 5.53
CA ARG A 239 -2.59 10.92 4.22
C ARG A 239 -3.33 9.60 4.31
N TYR A 240 -4.31 9.42 3.42
CA TYR A 240 -4.97 8.14 3.22
C TYR A 240 -4.04 7.17 2.48
N MET A 241 -3.30 7.67 1.50
CA MET A 241 -2.33 6.89 0.73
C MET A 241 -0.93 6.95 1.35
N ASP A 242 -0.21 5.86 1.24
CA ASP A 242 1.20 5.73 1.56
C ASP A 242 1.95 4.97 0.46
N ASP A 243 3.27 4.89 0.57
CA ASP A 243 4.13 4.25 -0.42
C ASP A 243 3.91 2.73 -0.52
N LYS A 244 3.29 2.11 0.51
CA LYS A 244 2.98 0.69 0.55
C LYS A 244 1.63 0.38 -0.09
N SER A 245 0.69 1.32 -0.02
CA SER A 245 -0.67 1.14 -0.47
C SER A 245 -1.23 2.44 -1.02
N PHE A 246 -1.24 2.57 -2.34
CA PHE A 246 -1.90 3.69 -2.98
C PHE A 246 -3.01 3.23 -3.91
N VAL A 247 -4.10 3.96 -3.89
CA VAL A 247 -5.22 3.83 -4.80
C VAL A 247 -5.47 5.16 -5.50
N VAL A 248 -5.69 5.10 -6.78
CA VAL A 248 -5.99 6.28 -7.61
C VAL A 248 -7.09 5.91 -8.58
N GLY A 249 -7.92 6.88 -8.93
CA GLY A 249 -8.98 6.68 -9.91
C GLY A 249 -8.44 6.13 -11.23
N SER A 250 -9.25 5.37 -11.95
CA SER A 250 -8.80 4.72 -13.17
C SER A 250 -9.90 4.66 -14.23
N ASN A 251 -9.45 4.55 -15.48
CA ASN A 251 -10.26 4.16 -16.61
C ASN A 251 -9.69 2.87 -17.21
N SER A 252 -10.57 1.93 -17.48
CA SER A 252 -10.19 0.65 -18.07
C SER A 252 -10.92 0.45 -19.38
N VAL A 253 -10.25 -0.19 -20.34
CA VAL A 253 -10.83 -0.65 -21.58
C VAL A 253 -10.60 -2.15 -21.71
N ALA A 254 -11.58 -2.85 -22.23
CA ALA A 254 -11.53 -4.29 -22.44
C ALA A 254 -11.94 -4.65 -23.86
N PHE A 255 -11.31 -5.68 -24.39
CA PHE A 255 -11.67 -6.32 -25.64
C PHE A 255 -11.73 -7.83 -25.39
N GLY A 256 -12.77 -8.47 -25.90
CA GLY A 256 -12.95 -9.90 -25.73
C GLY A 256 -13.58 -10.55 -26.93
N GLY A 257 -13.55 -11.86 -26.92
CA GLY A 257 -14.23 -12.67 -27.90
C GLY A 257 -14.49 -14.07 -27.40
N VAL A 258 -15.59 -14.64 -27.90
CA VAL A 258 -15.97 -16.02 -27.66
C VAL A 258 -15.93 -16.77 -28.99
N TYR A 259 -15.23 -17.90 -29.02
CA TYR A 259 -15.29 -18.84 -30.11
C TYR A 259 -16.12 -20.05 -29.70
N HIS A 260 -17.30 -20.20 -30.31
CA HIS A 260 -18.21 -21.31 -30.11
C HIS A 260 -17.67 -22.55 -30.84
N ILE A 261 -16.91 -23.40 -30.15
CA ILE A 261 -16.29 -24.59 -30.70
C ILE A 261 -17.39 -25.57 -31.19
N ASN A 262 -18.38 -25.75 -30.32
CA ASN A 262 -19.58 -26.55 -30.61
C ASN A 262 -20.72 -26.12 -29.66
N LYS A 263 -21.86 -26.83 -29.65
CA LYS A 263 -23.02 -26.51 -28.82
C LYS A 263 -22.77 -26.61 -27.29
N LYS A 264 -21.65 -27.22 -26.88
CA LYS A 264 -21.31 -27.52 -25.49
C LYS A 264 -20.02 -26.83 -25.01
N MET A 265 -19.24 -26.25 -25.95
CA MET A 265 -17.92 -25.74 -25.60
C MET A 265 -17.69 -24.38 -26.23
N ASP A 266 -17.33 -23.42 -25.39
CA ASP A 266 -16.99 -22.05 -25.77
C ASP A 266 -15.58 -21.69 -25.25
N LEU A 267 -14.74 -21.18 -26.17
CA LEU A 267 -13.42 -20.63 -25.82
C LEU A 267 -13.55 -19.11 -25.70
N ASN A 268 -13.22 -18.60 -24.53
CA ASN A 268 -13.23 -17.17 -24.22
C ASN A 268 -11.80 -16.64 -24.22
N VAL A 269 -11.58 -15.49 -24.84
CA VAL A 269 -10.32 -14.75 -24.81
C VAL A 269 -10.61 -13.29 -24.50
N ALA A 270 -9.86 -12.70 -23.58
CA ALA A 270 -10.04 -11.30 -23.24
C ALA A 270 -8.72 -10.60 -22.94
N TYR A 271 -8.68 -9.32 -23.26
CA TYR A 271 -7.64 -8.39 -22.88
C TYR A 271 -8.27 -7.19 -22.18
N PHE A 272 -7.63 -6.77 -21.10
CA PHE A 272 -8.08 -5.65 -20.29
C PHE A 272 -6.89 -4.76 -19.96
N HIS A 273 -7.03 -3.46 -20.18
CA HIS A 273 -6.01 -2.47 -19.85
C HIS A 273 -6.58 -1.37 -18.96
N THR A 274 -5.86 -1.05 -17.89
CA THR A 274 -6.24 0.01 -16.94
C THR A 274 -5.24 1.16 -16.98
N PHE A 275 -5.76 2.34 -17.26
CA PHE A 275 -5.06 3.63 -17.15
C PHE A 275 -5.37 4.22 -15.78
N TYR A 276 -4.36 4.34 -14.92
CA TYR A 276 -4.52 4.94 -13.60
C TYR A 276 -4.21 6.44 -13.65
N GLN A 277 -4.88 7.20 -12.80
CA GLN A 277 -4.56 8.61 -12.61
C GLN A 277 -3.15 8.74 -12.04
N HIS A 278 -2.38 9.67 -12.58
CA HIS A 278 -1.08 10.02 -12.06
C HIS A 278 -1.26 10.95 -10.84
N LYS A 279 -0.61 10.65 -9.72
CA LYS A 279 -0.66 11.49 -8.53
C LYS A 279 0.74 11.80 -8.02
N LYS A 280 1.03 13.10 -7.87
CA LYS A 280 2.24 13.61 -7.22
C LYS A 280 1.88 14.22 -5.87
N THR A 281 2.69 13.94 -4.87
CA THR A 281 2.61 14.59 -3.57
C THR A 281 3.98 15.16 -3.21
N SER A 282 4.01 16.27 -2.48
CA SER A 282 5.23 16.79 -1.89
C SER A 282 4.97 17.19 -0.45
N GLU A 283 5.99 17.09 0.37
CA GLU A 283 5.94 17.39 1.78
C GLU A 283 7.24 18.06 2.20
N LYS A 284 7.12 19.10 3.03
CA LYS A 284 8.27 19.73 3.67
C LYS A 284 8.44 19.12 5.05
N VAL A 285 9.46 18.27 5.19
CA VAL A 285 9.80 17.63 6.46
C VAL A 285 10.78 18.53 7.21
N GLN A 286 10.37 19.04 8.37
CA GLN A 286 11.23 19.85 9.22
C GLN A 286 12.16 18.92 10.01
N LEU A 287 13.48 19.05 9.82
CA LEU A 287 14.51 18.29 10.53
C LEU A 287 14.98 19.01 11.79
N SER A 288 15.00 20.36 11.77
CA SER A 288 15.32 21.22 12.91
C SER A 288 14.67 22.59 12.70
N ALA A 289 14.84 23.51 13.65
CA ALA A 289 14.31 24.89 13.53
C ALA A 289 14.78 25.60 12.25
N GLU A 290 15.96 25.25 11.74
CA GLU A 290 16.58 25.92 10.59
C GLU A 290 16.70 25.05 9.35
N LYS A 291 16.45 23.74 9.44
CA LYS A 291 16.63 22.79 8.32
C LYS A 291 15.37 22.02 8.00
N SER A 292 15.01 22.04 6.74
CA SER A 292 13.94 21.22 6.20
C SER A 292 14.37 20.55 4.89
N ILE A 293 13.77 19.41 4.60
CA ILE A 293 13.90 18.73 3.29
C ILE A 293 12.53 18.67 2.64
N ASN A 294 12.52 18.76 1.32
CA ASN A 294 11.32 18.50 0.55
C ASN A 294 11.33 17.02 0.15
N TYR A 295 10.31 16.32 0.56
CA TYR A 295 10.04 14.94 0.16
C TYR A 295 8.92 14.95 -0.88
N SER A 296 9.11 14.23 -1.99
CA SER A 296 8.09 14.11 -3.02
C SER A 296 7.89 12.65 -3.41
N SER A 297 6.65 12.27 -3.58
CA SER A 297 6.25 10.96 -4.09
C SER A 297 5.53 11.11 -5.41
N ASP A 298 5.85 10.25 -6.37
CA ASP A 298 5.26 10.20 -7.69
C ASP A 298 4.65 8.80 -7.89
N TYR A 299 3.32 8.72 -7.90
CA TYR A 299 2.59 7.48 -8.00
C TYR A 299 2.11 7.26 -9.43
N THR A 300 2.65 6.24 -10.08
CA THR A 300 2.24 5.78 -11.40
C THR A 300 1.92 4.30 -11.37
N ARG A 301 0.90 3.90 -12.10
CA ARG A 301 0.50 2.51 -12.24
C ARG A 301 -0.15 2.29 -13.60
N ASN A 302 0.08 1.13 -14.17
CA ASN A 302 -0.72 0.58 -15.25
C ASN A 302 -0.96 -0.91 -14.98
N ASN A 303 -1.97 -1.46 -15.61
CA ASN A 303 -2.28 -2.89 -15.49
C ASN A 303 -2.74 -3.43 -16.83
N ASN A 304 -2.20 -4.59 -17.19
CA ASN A 304 -2.59 -5.35 -18.39
C ASN A 304 -2.97 -6.76 -17.93
N VAL A 305 -4.13 -7.22 -18.34
CA VAL A 305 -4.63 -8.55 -18.03
C VAL A 305 -5.01 -9.27 -19.30
N PHE A 306 -4.50 -10.47 -19.48
CA PHE A 306 -4.93 -11.41 -20.51
C PHE A 306 -5.64 -12.57 -19.82
N ALA A 307 -6.78 -12.93 -20.32
CA ALA A 307 -7.56 -14.05 -19.80
C ALA A 307 -7.95 -15.00 -20.92
N VAL A 308 -7.91 -16.29 -20.61
CA VAL A 308 -8.43 -17.38 -21.45
C VAL A 308 -9.29 -18.27 -20.58
N GLY A 309 -10.47 -18.60 -21.05
CA GLY A 309 -11.43 -19.46 -20.37
C GLY A 309 -12.04 -20.47 -21.31
N LEU A 310 -12.42 -21.62 -20.81
CA LEU A 310 -13.17 -22.65 -21.52
C LEU A 310 -14.46 -22.94 -20.74
N ASP A 311 -15.59 -22.68 -21.36
CA ASP A 311 -16.90 -23.03 -20.83
C ASP A 311 -17.36 -24.35 -21.40
N ILE A 312 -17.81 -25.26 -20.54
CA ILE A 312 -18.31 -26.59 -20.93
C ILE A 312 -19.71 -26.75 -20.35
N ASN A 313 -20.69 -26.93 -21.28
CA ASN A 313 -22.09 -27.17 -20.93
C ASN A 313 -22.37 -28.67 -21.01
N PHE A 314 -22.74 -29.28 -19.93
CA PHE A 314 -23.02 -30.71 -19.82
C PHE A 314 -24.43 -31.10 -20.27
#